data_9ee4f9c7ebd11844aac37f779c38db03
#
_entry.id   9ee4f9c7ebd11844aac37f779c38db03
#
_cell.length_a   1.000
_cell.length_b   1.000
_cell.length_c   1.000
_cell.angle_alpha   90.00
_cell.angle_beta   90.00
_cell.angle_gamma   90.00
#
_symmetry.space_group_name_H-M   'P 1'
#
loop_
_entity.id
_entity.type
_entity.pdbx_description
1 polymer ?
#
loop_
_entity_poly.entity_id
_entity_poly.type
_entity_poly.pdbx_seq_one_letter_code
_entity_poly.pdbx_strand_id
1 'polypeptide(L)'
;MTRVSKWGVLVDNGLPARVVNQELSDADVVVESVPTDGSGNIALSASAEAIRARYGWDRFVYITDMPMTADGDPVAAQVVGEAGDAAIVSLPAFGFRLGRQNLAERVRAVGQSGQWSGAGRKASPSHVDGADEHADATFVTGQRARFVGGMVRTNRPGRMLTALASCLAVTVATGGFGIFYGSVWQMAHALSTQRLALVSVVAIMVLSTWLVIYNGMWHRVSHQTSRQRARLD
;
A
#
# COMPACT_ATOMS: atom_id res chain seq x y z
N MET A 1 -28.66 -31.20 -6.28
CA MET A 1 -28.55 -29.81 -6.82
C MET A 1 -27.34 -29.16 -6.19
N THR A 2 -26.26 -29.04 -6.91
CA THR A 2 -25.02 -28.37 -6.42
C THR A 2 -25.29 -26.88 -6.39
N ARG A 3 -25.40 -26.30 -5.19
CA ARG A 3 -25.54 -24.85 -5.02
C ARG A 3 -24.32 -24.18 -5.62
N VAL A 4 -24.47 -23.41 -6.67
CA VAL A 4 -23.36 -22.61 -7.21
C VAL A 4 -22.98 -21.59 -6.13
N SER A 5 -21.79 -21.74 -5.58
CA SER A 5 -21.27 -20.82 -4.55
C SER A 5 -21.17 -19.42 -5.16
N LYS A 6 -21.85 -18.46 -4.54
CA LYS A 6 -21.78 -17.06 -4.95
C LYS A 6 -20.51 -16.43 -4.36
N TRP A 7 -19.61 -15.99 -5.21
CA TRP A 7 -18.38 -15.33 -4.76
C TRP A 7 -18.28 -13.91 -5.29
N GLY A 8 -17.60 -13.04 -4.54
CA GLY A 8 -17.42 -11.65 -4.87
C GLY A 8 -15.97 -11.19 -4.73
N VAL A 9 -15.71 -10.00 -5.23
CA VAL A 9 -14.40 -9.33 -5.12
C VAL A 9 -14.58 -7.96 -4.51
N LEU A 10 -13.95 -7.76 -3.37
CA LEU A 10 -13.85 -6.46 -2.72
C LEU A 10 -12.50 -5.83 -3.09
N VAL A 11 -12.48 -4.59 -3.48
CA VAL A 11 -11.25 -3.94 -3.93
C VAL A 11 -11.06 -2.58 -3.31
N ASP A 12 -9.82 -2.26 -2.94
CA ASP A 12 -9.45 -0.91 -2.55
C ASP A 12 -9.61 0.07 -3.70
N ASN A 13 -9.93 1.30 -3.33
CA ASN A 13 -9.97 2.39 -4.31
C ASN A 13 -8.58 2.63 -4.90
N GLY A 14 -8.51 2.92 -6.19
CA GLY A 14 -7.25 3.27 -6.85
C GLY A 14 -6.75 2.24 -7.83
N LEU A 15 -5.54 1.69 -7.63
CA LEU A 15 -4.95 0.71 -8.55
C LEU A 15 -5.68 -0.62 -8.56
N PRO A 16 -6.07 -1.20 -7.40
CA PRO A 16 -6.81 -2.45 -7.36
C PRO A 16 -8.10 -2.40 -8.18
N ALA A 17 -8.93 -1.38 -7.96
CA ALA A 17 -10.19 -1.21 -8.67
C ALA A 17 -10.02 -1.14 -10.20
N ARG A 18 -8.97 -0.45 -10.68
CA ARG A 18 -8.69 -0.35 -12.12
C ARG A 18 -8.25 -1.65 -12.76
N VAL A 19 -7.47 -2.44 -12.03
CA VAL A 19 -6.95 -3.72 -12.52
C VAL A 19 -8.09 -4.74 -12.58
N VAL A 20 -8.89 -4.80 -11.52
CA VAL A 20 -9.97 -5.79 -11.38
C VAL A 20 -11.10 -5.54 -12.35
N ASN A 21 -11.57 -4.29 -12.50
CA ASN A 21 -12.66 -3.95 -13.43
C ASN A 21 -12.35 -4.30 -14.90
N GLN A 22 -11.09 -4.43 -15.27
CA GLN A 22 -10.67 -4.81 -16.62
C GLN A 22 -10.63 -6.32 -16.84
N GLU A 23 -10.40 -7.11 -15.79
CA GLU A 23 -10.02 -8.53 -15.91
C GLU A 23 -11.04 -9.49 -15.27
N LEU A 24 -11.91 -9.00 -14.39
CA LEU A 24 -12.85 -9.81 -13.62
C LEU A 24 -14.30 -9.37 -13.85
N SER A 25 -14.69 -9.21 -15.11
CA SER A 25 -16.07 -8.84 -15.49
C SER A 25 -17.11 -9.90 -15.15
N ASP A 26 -16.69 -11.11 -14.83
CA ASP A 26 -17.51 -12.26 -14.44
C ASP A 26 -17.79 -12.36 -12.94
N ALA A 27 -17.14 -11.53 -12.13
CA ALA A 27 -17.31 -11.48 -10.68
C ALA A 27 -18.18 -10.28 -10.26
N ASP A 28 -18.82 -10.38 -9.11
CA ASP A 28 -19.47 -9.26 -8.43
C ASP A 28 -18.39 -8.42 -7.74
N VAL A 29 -18.03 -7.27 -8.33
CA VAL A 29 -16.91 -6.42 -7.88
C VAL A 29 -17.46 -5.20 -7.16
N VAL A 30 -17.02 -5.01 -5.91
CA VAL A 30 -17.38 -3.86 -5.07
C VAL A 30 -16.12 -3.10 -4.68
N VAL A 31 -16.16 -1.77 -4.78
CA VAL A 31 -15.04 -0.89 -4.36
C VAL A 31 -15.32 -0.42 -2.94
N GLU A 32 -14.70 -1.06 -1.98
CA GLU A 32 -14.79 -0.72 -0.55
C GLU A 32 -13.51 -1.16 0.16
N SER A 33 -13.01 -0.34 1.07
CA SER A 33 -11.80 -0.67 1.84
C SER A 33 -12.19 -1.34 3.15
N VAL A 34 -11.49 -2.43 3.49
CA VAL A 34 -11.62 -3.10 4.78
C VAL A 34 -10.97 -2.24 5.87
N PRO A 35 -11.60 -2.12 7.06
CA PRO A 35 -11.00 -1.40 8.18
C PRO A 35 -9.66 -2.01 8.59
N THR A 36 -8.75 -1.15 9.03
CA THR A 36 -7.53 -1.58 9.70
C THR A 36 -7.70 -1.55 11.22
N ASP A 37 -7.00 -2.42 11.90
CA ASP A 37 -6.93 -2.43 13.37
C ASP A 37 -6.11 -1.25 13.93
N GLY A 38 -5.95 -1.21 15.26
CA GLY A 38 -5.18 -0.17 15.94
C GLY A 38 -3.67 -0.17 15.61
N SER A 39 -3.15 -1.27 15.08
CA SER A 39 -1.76 -1.44 14.64
C SER A 39 -1.56 -1.09 13.16
N GLY A 40 -2.65 -0.86 12.43
CA GLY A 40 -2.62 -0.56 10.99
C GLY A 40 -2.69 -1.82 10.11
N ASN A 41 -2.92 -2.99 10.69
CA ASN A 41 -3.12 -4.24 9.96
C ASN A 41 -4.55 -4.36 9.44
N ILE A 42 -4.74 -5.07 8.34
CA ILE A 42 -6.07 -5.32 7.78
C ILE A 42 -6.82 -6.28 8.71
N ALA A 43 -8.00 -5.88 9.19
CA ALA A 43 -8.84 -6.68 10.08
C ALA A 43 -9.90 -7.45 9.29
N LEU A 44 -9.49 -8.30 8.33
CA LEU A 44 -10.42 -9.04 7.49
C LEU A 44 -11.14 -10.13 8.27
N SER A 45 -10.46 -10.87 9.14
CA SER A 45 -11.03 -11.90 10.00
C SER A 45 -12.20 -11.38 10.82
N ALA A 46 -12.07 -10.19 11.40
CA ALA A 46 -13.12 -9.55 12.18
C ALA A 46 -14.30 -9.03 11.33
N SER A 47 -14.06 -8.74 10.05
CA SER A 47 -15.03 -8.10 9.14
C SER A 47 -15.68 -9.07 8.16
N ALA A 48 -15.11 -10.25 7.98
CA ALA A 48 -15.48 -11.18 6.91
C ALA A 48 -16.95 -11.59 6.94
N GLU A 49 -17.48 -11.92 8.11
CA GLU A 49 -18.89 -12.34 8.27
C GLU A 49 -19.85 -11.21 7.91
N ALA A 50 -19.60 -10.01 8.40
CA ALA A 50 -20.41 -8.82 8.11
C ALA A 50 -20.40 -8.46 6.63
N ILE A 51 -19.25 -8.57 5.95
CA ILE A 51 -19.10 -8.32 4.51
C ILE A 51 -19.91 -9.37 3.73
N ARG A 52 -19.75 -10.65 4.03
CA ARG A 52 -20.49 -11.74 3.37
C ARG A 52 -22.01 -11.57 3.52
N ALA A 53 -22.46 -11.26 4.73
CA ALA A 53 -23.90 -11.03 5.00
C ALA A 53 -24.43 -9.82 4.22
N ARG A 54 -23.66 -8.73 4.14
CA ARG A 54 -24.05 -7.49 3.44
C ARG A 54 -24.24 -7.71 1.94
N TYR A 55 -23.34 -8.45 1.29
CA TYR A 55 -23.37 -8.65 -0.16
C TYR A 55 -24.01 -9.98 -0.60
N GLY A 56 -24.35 -10.84 0.35
CA GLY A 56 -24.93 -12.16 0.09
C GLY A 56 -23.93 -13.09 -0.63
N TRP A 57 -22.65 -12.99 -0.31
CA TRP A 57 -21.61 -13.84 -0.84
C TRP A 57 -21.33 -15.01 0.09
N ASP A 58 -21.08 -16.18 -0.49
CA ASP A 58 -20.59 -17.33 0.26
C ASP A 58 -19.09 -17.19 0.53
N ARG A 59 -18.35 -16.59 -0.42
CA ARG A 59 -16.91 -16.29 -0.35
C ARG A 59 -16.60 -14.97 -0.99
N PHE A 60 -15.46 -14.37 -0.61
CA PHE A 60 -14.95 -13.18 -1.30
C PHE A 60 -13.43 -13.06 -1.24
N VAL A 61 -12.89 -12.30 -2.18
CA VAL A 61 -11.47 -11.96 -2.23
C VAL A 61 -11.31 -10.46 -2.11
N TYR A 62 -10.57 -10.02 -1.10
CA TYR A 62 -10.20 -8.63 -0.93
C TYR A 62 -8.87 -8.34 -1.60
N ILE A 63 -8.82 -7.38 -2.52
CA ILE A 63 -7.62 -6.99 -3.25
C ILE A 63 -7.20 -5.60 -2.82
N THR A 64 -6.00 -5.50 -2.26
CA THR A 64 -5.44 -4.26 -1.72
C THR A 64 -4.13 -3.87 -2.38
N ASP A 65 -3.80 -2.59 -2.40
CA ASP A 65 -2.47 -2.07 -2.72
C ASP A 65 -1.60 -1.85 -1.48
N MET A 66 -2.10 -2.20 -0.31
CA MET A 66 -1.34 -2.17 0.93
C MET A 66 -0.21 -3.21 0.90
N PRO A 67 1.02 -2.81 1.20
CA PRO A 67 2.14 -3.74 1.34
C PRO A 67 1.94 -4.58 2.60
N MET A 68 2.05 -5.90 2.46
CA MET A 68 1.92 -6.84 3.56
C MET A 68 3.22 -7.62 3.72
N THR A 69 3.67 -7.79 4.95
CA THR A 69 4.85 -8.60 5.29
C THR A 69 4.56 -9.56 6.44
N ALA A 70 5.31 -10.65 6.48
CA ALA A 70 5.26 -11.65 7.53
C ALA A 70 6.69 -12.08 7.86
N ASP A 71 7.12 -11.80 9.09
CA ASP A 71 8.52 -11.97 9.54
C ASP A 71 9.54 -11.33 8.57
N GLY A 72 9.16 -10.19 7.94
CA GLY A 72 9.95 -9.45 6.96
C GLY A 72 9.93 -10.01 5.53
N ASP A 73 9.21 -11.10 5.28
CA ASP A 73 9.00 -11.62 3.93
C ASP A 73 7.68 -11.07 3.33
N PRO A 74 7.65 -10.71 2.04
CA PRO A 74 6.45 -10.21 1.39
C PRO A 74 5.31 -11.23 1.38
N VAL A 75 4.12 -10.82 1.79
CA VAL A 75 2.90 -11.62 1.73
C VAL A 75 2.19 -11.40 0.40
N ALA A 76 1.95 -12.47 -0.34
CA ALA A 76 1.19 -12.43 -1.58
C ALA A 76 -0.31 -12.56 -1.35
N ALA A 77 -0.68 -13.45 -0.44
CA ALA A 77 -2.07 -13.68 -0.07
C ALA A 77 -2.19 -14.22 1.35
N GLN A 78 -3.34 -13.97 1.95
CA GLN A 78 -3.79 -14.64 3.17
C GLN A 78 -5.17 -15.22 2.94
N VAL A 79 -5.46 -16.34 3.61
CA VAL A 79 -6.77 -16.97 3.61
C VAL A 79 -7.31 -16.94 5.02
N VAL A 80 -8.55 -16.54 5.16
CA VAL A 80 -9.27 -16.37 6.42
C VAL A 80 -10.49 -17.27 6.42
N GLY A 81 -10.76 -17.93 7.55
CA GLY A 81 -11.82 -18.91 7.72
C GLY A 81 -11.38 -20.33 7.30
N GLU A 82 -11.73 -21.34 8.11
CA GLU A 82 -11.36 -22.75 7.88
C GLU A 82 -11.75 -23.26 6.48
N ALA A 83 -12.89 -22.77 5.95
CA ALA A 83 -13.36 -23.09 4.61
C ALA A 83 -12.79 -22.18 3.50
N GLY A 84 -11.89 -21.25 3.84
CA GLY A 84 -11.40 -20.24 2.91
C GLY A 84 -12.49 -19.26 2.49
N ASP A 85 -13.28 -18.79 3.43
CA ASP A 85 -14.45 -17.94 3.18
C ASP A 85 -14.09 -16.54 2.73
N ALA A 86 -12.91 -16.08 3.12
CA ALA A 86 -12.33 -14.81 2.68
C ALA A 86 -10.84 -14.95 2.39
N ALA A 87 -10.34 -14.12 1.48
CA ALA A 87 -8.92 -14.05 1.20
C ALA A 87 -8.48 -12.61 0.96
N ILE A 88 -7.25 -12.29 1.36
CA ILE A 88 -6.59 -11.02 1.04
C ILE A 88 -5.53 -11.28 -0.03
N VAL A 89 -5.46 -10.40 -1.03
CA VAL A 89 -4.42 -10.43 -2.06
C VAL A 89 -3.73 -9.09 -2.12
N SER A 90 -2.41 -9.08 -1.85
CA SER A 90 -1.58 -7.87 -1.89
C SER A 90 -0.98 -7.67 -3.27
N LEU A 91 -1.38 -6.61 -3.97
CA LEU A 91 -0.85 -6.28 -5.30
C LEU A 91 0.66 -6.00 -5.34
N PRO A 92 1.28 -5.36 -4.35
CA PRO A 92 2.73 -5.16 -4.30
C PRO A 92 3.54 -6.45 -4.46
N ALA A 93 3.07 -7.57 -3.92
CA ALA A 93 3.76 -8.86 -4.01
C ALA A 93 3.90 -9.38 -5.45
N PHE A 94 3.07 -8.92 -6.39
CA PHE A 94 3.14 -9.29 -7.81
C PHE A 94 4.15 -8.47 -8.61
N GLY A 95 4.74 -7.44 -8.01
CA GLY A 95 5.81 -6.65 -8.59
C GLY A 95 5.39 -5.57 -9.59
N PHE A 96 6.39 -4.97 -10.23
CA PHE A 96 6.18 -3.84 -11.14
C PHE A 96 5.39 -4.25 -12.39
N ARG A 97 5.67 -5.41 -12.97
CA ARG A 97 4.95 -5.97 -14.12
C ARG A 97 3.90 -6.95 -13.61
N LEU A 98 2.72 -6.44 -13.32
CA LEU A 98 1.57 -7.27 -12.99
C LEU A 98 1.15 -8.06 -14.24
N GLY A 99 1.31 -9.36 -14.22
CA GLY A 99 0.67 -10.25 -15.19
C GLY A 99 -0.84 -10.26 -14.88
N ARG A 100 -1.61 -9.39 -15.54
CA ARG A 100 -3.04 -9.19 -15.24
C ARG A 100 -3.83 -10.49 -15.34
N GLN A 101 -3.60 -11.27 -16.40
CA GLN A 101 -4.23 -12.58 -16.57
C GLN A 101 -3.92 -13.54 -15.42
N ASN A 102 -2.65 -13.62 -15.02
CA ASN A 102 -2.24 -14.45 -13.89
C ASN A 102 -2.88 -14.03 -12.55
N LEU A 103 -3.12 -12.72 -12.35
CA LEU A 103 -3.82 -12.25 -11.17
C LEU A 103 -5.29 -12.67 -11.21
N ALA A 104 -5.97 -12.44 -12.33
CA ALA A 104 -7.38 -12.77 -12.49
C ALA A 104 -7.64 -14.28 -12.30
N GLU A 105 -6.80 -15.13 -12.89
CA GLU A 105 -6.88 -16.59 -12.71
C GLU A 105 -6.74 -17.00 -11.24
N ARG A 106 -5.79 -16.40 -10.52
CA ARG A 106 -5.55 -16.70 -9.10
C ARG A 106 -6.69 -16.21 -8.22
N VAL A 107 -7.20 -15.00 -8.49
CA VAL A 107 -8.34 -14.46 -7.76
C VAL A 107 -9.58 -15.33 -7.97
N ARG A 108 -9.84 -15.77 -9.22
CA ARG A 108 -10.92 -16.72 -9.51
C ARG A 108 -10.74 -18.05 -8.78
N ALA A 109 -9.54 -18.61 -8.82
CA ALA A 109 -9.26 -19.86 -8.14
C ALA A 109 -9.56 -19.79 -6.64
N VAL A 110 -9.10 -18.70 -5.97
CA VAL A 110 -9.39 -18.50 -4.55
C VAL A 110 -10.86 -18.24 -4.30
N GLY A 111 -11.50 -17.37 -5.07
CA GLY A 111 -12.92 -17.07 -4.92
C GLY A 111 -13.82 -18.30 -5.08
N GLN A 112 -13.46 -19.20 -5.99
CA GLN A 112 -14.23 -20.43 -6.25
C GLN A 112 -13.93 -21.56 -5.28
N SER A 113 -12.65 -21.80 -4.96
CA SER A 113 -12.20 -22.95 -4.17
C SER A 113 -11.90 -22.63 -2.70
N GLY A 114 -11.70 -21.37 -2.35
CA GLY A 114 -11.17 -20.96 -1.05
C GLY A 114 -9.68 -21.28 -0.85
N GLN A 115 -8.98 -21.76 -1.89
CA GLN A 115 -7.59 -22.18 -1.81
C GLN A 115 -6.69 -21.31 -2.68
N TRP A 116 -5.57 -20.87 -2.11
CA TRP A 116 -4.56 -20.14 -2.84
C TRP A 116 -3.70 -21.08 -3.69
N SER A 117 -3.76 -20.92 -5.01
CA SER A 117 -2.96 -21.69 -5.98
C SER A 117 -1.78 -20.88 -6.55
N GLY A 118 -1.51 -19.71 -5.99
CA GLY A 118 -0.46 -18.80 -6.47
C GLY A 118 0.95 -19.19 -6.04
N ALA A 119 1.94 -18.50 -6.62
CA ALA A 119 3.31 -18.59 -6.16
C ALA A 119 3.44 -18.07 -4.73
N GLY A 120 4.08 -18.83 -3.87
CA GLY A 120 4.31 -18.49 -2.48
C GLY A 120 4.42 -19.76 -1.62
N ARG A 121 5.21 -19.66 -0.57
CA ARG A 121 5.32 -20.72 0.44
C ARG A 121 4.31 -20.45 1.54
N LYS A 122 3.53 -21.44 1.96
CA LYS A 122 2.71 -21.33 3.16
C LYS A 122 3.63 -21.12 4.36
N ALA A 123 3.37 -20.11 5.14
CA ALA A 123 4.11 -19.76 6.35
C ALA A 123 3.17 -19.67 7.55
N SER A 124 3.72 -19.89 8.73
CA SER A 124 3.07 -19.58 10.00
C SER A 124 3.91 -18.52 10.69
N PRO A 125 3.67 -17.24 10.36
CA PRO A 125 4.50 -16.14 10.84
C PRO A 125 4.26 -15.89 12.33
N SER A 126 5.30 -15.42 13.02
CA SER A 126 5.21 -14.94 14.39
C SER A 126 4.78 -13.48 14.46
N HIS A 127 5.00 -12.73 13.37
CA HIS A 127 4.65 -11.32 13.28
C HIS A 127 4.22 -10.97 11.85
N VAL A 128 3.16 -10.18 11.73
CA VAL A 128 2.67 -9.64 10.47
C VAL A 128 2.59 -8.12 10.54
N ASP A 129 2.77 -7.47 9.38
CA ASP A 129 2.68 -6.03 9.22
C ASP A 129 1.84 -5.73 7.97
N GLY A 130 0.80 -4.93 8.14
CA GLY A 130 -0.18 -4.63 7.09
C GLY A 130 -1.10 -5.80 6.72
N ALA A 131 -0.89 -6.99 7.28
CA ALA A 131 -1.63 -8.22 6.99
C ALA A 131 -2.58 -8.57 8.15
N ASP A 132 -3.51 -9.50 7.95
CA ASP A 132 -4.40 -9.97 9.03
C ASP A 132 -3.63 -10.88 10.00
N GLU A 133 -3.63 -10.54 11.29
CA GLU A 133 -2.96 -11.30 12.33
C GLU A 133 -3.61 -12.68 12.58
N HIS A 134 -4.92 -12.78 12.34
CA HIS A 134 -5.73 -13.98 12.61
C HIS A 134 -6.02 -14.80 11.36
N ALA A 135 -5.20 -14.65 10.32
CA ALA A 135 -5.38 -15.43 9.09
C ALA A 135 -5.00 -16.90 9.28
N ASP A 136 -5.81 -17.83 8.77
CA ASP A 136 -5.61 -19.28 8.88
C ASP A 136 -4.45 -19.78 8.00
N ALA A 137 -4.16 -19.07 6.93
CA ALA A 137 -3.02 -19.38 6.07
C ALA A 137 -2.41 -18.12 5.46
N THR A 138 -1.10 -17.97 5.59
CA THR A 138 -0.33 -16.88 5.01
C THR A 138 0.63 -17.42 3.96
N PHE A 139 0.65 -16.82 2.78
CA PHE A 139 1.50 -17.20 1.65
C PHE A 139 2.53 -16.13 1.37
N VAL A 140 3.80 -16.41 1.68
CA VAL A 140 4.93 -15.49 1.53
C VAL A 140 5.73 -15.77 0.27
N THR A 141 6.28 -14.71 -0.32
CA THR A 141 7.19 -14.81 -1.47
C THR A 141 8.58 -14.34 -1.05
N GLY A 142 9.64 -15.06 -1.45
CA GLY A 142 11.02 -14.65 -1.18
C GLY A 142 11.54 -13.51 -2.08
N GLN A 143 10.71 -12.93 -2.93
CA GLN A 143 11.13 -11.97 -3.97
C GLN A 143 11.02 -10.51 -3.50
N ARG A 144 11.85 -10.12 -2.53
CA ARG A 144 11.84 -8.75 -1.94
C ARG A 144 12.03 -7.64 -2.98
N ALA A 145 12.95 -7.80 -3.94
CA ALA A 145 13.16 -6.80 -4.99
C ALA A 145 11.92 -6.61 -5.87
N ARG A 146 11.20 -7.68 -6.17
CA ARG A 146 9.95 -7.63 -6.90
C ARG A 146 8.85 -6.93 -6.11
N PHE A 147 8.78 -7.18 -4.81
CA PHE A 147 7.85 -6.52 -3.89
C PHE A 147 8.10 -5.00 -3.81
N VAL A 148 9.37 -4.58 -3.68
CA VAL A 148 9.73 -3.15 -3.72
C VAL A 148 9.30 -2.51 -5.04
N GLY A 149 9.54 -3.18 -6.17
CA GLY A 149 9.05 -2.72 -7.48
C GLY A 149 7.52 -2.59 -7.52
N GLY A 150 6.80 -3.50 -6.87
CA GLY A 150 5.35 -3.44 -6.70
C GLY A 150 4.90 -2.25 -5.87
N MET A 151 5.55 -1.98 -4.74
CA MET A 151 5.28 -0.81 -3.89
C MET A 151 5.50 0.52 -4.65
N VAL A 152 6.58 0.62 -5.42
CA VAL A 152 6.83 1.79 -6.27
C VAL A 152 5.70 1.99 -7.27
N ARG A 153 5.20 0.91 -7.86
CA ARG A 153 4.08 0.96 -8.81
C ARG A 153 2.78 1.40 -8.15
N THR A 154 2.44 0.88 -6.98
CA THR A 154 1.21 1.23 -6.26
C THR A 154 1.20 2.68 -5.80
N ASN A 155 2.33 3.17 -5.31
CA ASN A 155 2.50 4.56 -4.84
C ASN A 155 2.55 5.60 -5.97
N ARG A 156 2.71 5.18 -7.23
CA ARG A 156 2.70 6.08 -8.41
C ARG A 156 3.55 7.34 -8.23
N PRO A 157 4.86 7.22 -8.07
CA PRO A 157 5.74 8.37 -7.79
C PRO A 157 5.66 9.46 -8.88
N GLY A 158 5.32 9.11 -10.12
CA GLY A 158 5.10 10.08 -11.20
C GLY A 158 3.97 11.09 -10.93
N ARG A 159 2.95 10.71 -10.15
CA ARG A 159 1.89 11.66 -9.75
C ARG A 159 2.35 12.59 -8.63
N MET A 160 3.26 12.14 -7.78
CA MET A 160 3.87 13.00 -6.76
C MET A 160 4.77 14.04 -7.41
N LEU A 161 5.49 13.71 -8.48
CA LEU A 161 6.31 14.67 -9.23
C LEU A 161 5.46 15.82 -9.80
N THR A 162 4.27 15.55 -10.31
CA THR A 162 3.36 16.60 -10.80
C THR A 162 2.85 17.48 -9.66
N ALA A 163 2.53 16.89 -8.51
CA ALA A 163 2.12 17.66 -7.32
C ALA A 163 3.27 18.50 -6.75
N LEU A 164 4.52 18.06 -6.93
CA LEU A 164 5.71 18.76 -6.50
C LEU A 164 6.25 19.76 -7.56
N ALA A 165 5.64 19.84 -8.74
CA ALA A 165 6.13 20.69 -9.83
C ALA A 165 6.24 22.17 -9.41
N SER A 166 5.28 22.67 -8.64
CA SER A 166 5.32 24.03 -8.09
C SER A 166 6.50 24.24 -7.13
N CYS A 167 6.76 23.25 -6.26
CA CYS A 167 7.89 23.29 -5.33
C CYS A 167 9.23 23.24 -6.09
N LEU A 168 9.32 22.39 -7.12
CA LEU A 168 10.49 22.30 -7.97
C LEU A 168 10.75 23.60 -8.72
N ALA A 169 9.71 24.24 -9.29
CA ALA A 169 9.83 25.52 -9.97
C ALA A 169 10.36 26.62 -9.03
N VAL A 170 9.83 26.70 -7.81
CA VAL A 170 10.33 27.66 -6.80
C VAL A 170 11.78 27.35 -6.43
N THR A 171 12.11 26.08 -6.23
CA THR A 171 13.48 25.66 -5.88
C THR A 171 14.48 26.01 -6.98
N VAL A 172 14.12 25.75 -8.25
CA VAL A 172 14.95 26.10 -9.41
C VAL A 172 15.11 27.62 -9.55
N ALA A 173 14.02 28.38 -9.39
CA ALA A 173 14.07 29.84 -9.42
C ALA A 173 14.97 30.39 -8.32
N THR A 174 14.80 29.93 -7.07
CA THR A 174 15.62 30.37 -5.92
C THR A 174 17.09 29.97 -6.10
N GLY A 175 17.36 28.75 -6.59
CA GLY A 175 18.72 28.31 -6.90
C GLY A 175 19.34 29.10 -8.02
N GLY A 176 18.58 29.44 -9.07
CA GLY A 176 19.03 30.33 -10.15
C GLY A 176 19.43 31.71 -9.63
N PHE A 177 18.60 32.32 -8.80
CA PHE A 177 18.93 33.58 -8.13
C PHE A 177 20.26 33.47 -7.34
N GLY A 178 20.46 32.41 -6.58
CA GLY A 178 21.69 32.18 -5.81
C GLY A 178 22.93 32.10 -6.70
N ILE A 179 22.83 31.49 -7.88
CA ILE A 179 23.95 31.37 -8.83
C ILE A 179 24.30 32.71 -9.43
N PHE A 180 23.34 33.57 -9.76
CA PHE A 180 23.57 34.85 -10.39
C PHE A 180 23.92 35.98 -9.40
N TYR A 181 23.75 35.77 -8.11
CA TYR A 181 24.08 36.77 -7.10
C TYR A 181 25.57 36.75 -6.77
N GLY A 182 26.30 37.77 -7.21
CA GLY A 182 27.75 37.89 -7.01
C GLY A 182 28.22 37.86 -5.55
N SER A 183 27.35 38.25 -4.59
CA SER A 183 27.63 38.17 -3.16
C SER A 183 27.71 36.71 -2.64
N VAL A 184 26.99 35.78 -3.23
CA VAL A 184 27.07 34.35 -2.88
C VAL A 184 28.46 33.80 -3.28
N TRP A 185 28.96 34.18 -4.43
CA TRP A 185 30.29 33.78 -4.90
C TRP A 185 31.39 34.37 -4.04
N GLN A 186 31.28 35.65 -3.66
CA GLN A 186 32.27 36.28 -2.76
C GLN A 186 32.27 35.58 -1.40
N MET A 187 31.10 35.22 -0.86
CA MET A 187 31.00 34.49 0.40
C MET A 187 31.55 33.06 0.29
N ALA A 188 31.34 32.40 -0.85
CA ALA A 188 31.89 31.06 -1.11
C ALA A 188 33.40 31.07 -1.19
N HIS A 189 34.01 32.13 -1.77
CA HIS A 189 35.48 32.33 -1.81
C HIS A 189 36.07 32.68 -0.45
N ALA A 190 35.34 33.35 0.43
CA ALA A 190 35.83 33.75 1.74
C ALA A 190 35.74 32.62 2.79
N LEU A 191 34.94 31.59 2.55
CA LEU A 191 34.71 30.45 3.48
C LEU A 191 35.59 29.27 3.09
N SER A 192 36.16 28.59 4.09
CA SER A 192 36.84 27.31 3.84
C SER A 192 35.79 26.24 3.43
N THR A 193 36.22 25.29 2.61
CA THR A 193 35.36 24.18 2.10
C THR A 193 34.61 23.46 3.22
N GLN A 194 35.22 23.27 4.39
CA GLN A 194 34.59 22.64 5.55
C GLN A 194 33.44 23.46 6.12
N ARG A 195 33.61 24.80 6.21
CA ARG A 195 32.57 25.71 6.69
C ARG A 195 31.42 25.79 5.69
N LEU A 196 31.70 25.79 4.42
CA LEU A 196 30.71 25.78 3.36
C LEU A 196 29.85 24.47 3.42
N ALA A 197 30.53 23.34 3.55
CA ALA A 197 29.85 22.05 3.72
C ALA A 197 28.95 22.01 4.98
N LEU A 198 29.45 22.52 6.10
CA LEU A 198 28.69 22.59 7.35
C LEU A 198 27.41 23.44 7.18
N VAL A 199 27.54 24.65 6.61
CA VAL A 199 26.39 25.54 6.36
C VAL A 199 25.37 24.87 5.45
N SER A 200 25.80 24.18 4.39
CA SER A 200 24.90 23.46 3.48
C SER A 200 24.15 22.33 4.18
N VAL A 201 24.83 21.53 4.99
CA VAL A 201 24.21 20.43 5.75
C VAL A 201 23.20 20.99 6.75
N VAL A 202 23.56 22.04 7.50
CA VAL A 202 22.64 22.68 8.46
C VAL A 202 21.41 23.25 7.74
N ALA A 203 21.58 23.93 6.61
CA ALA A 203 20.45 24.47 5.84
C ALA A 203 19.52 23.37 5.35
N ILE A 204 20.04 22.25 4.85
CA ILE A 204 19.25 21.10 4.41
C ILE A 204 18.50 20.48 5.60
N MET A 205 19.15 20.31 6.75
CA MET A 205 18.54 19.77 7.95
C MET A 205 17.40 20.65 8.46
N VAL A 206 17.61 21.96 8.51
CA VAL A 206 16.58 22.92 8.96
C VAL A 206 15.37 22.89 8.02
N LEU A 207 15.60 22.96 6.70
CA LEU A 207 14.51 22.91 5.71
C LEU A 207 13.76 21.58 5.75
N SER A 208 14.47 20.46 5.85
CA SER A 208 13.85 19.13 5.92
C SER A 208 13.01 19.00 7.19
N THR A 209 13.53 19.41 8.32
CA THR A 209 12.81 19.40 9.61
C THR A 209 11.57 20.30 9.56
N TRP A 210 11.72 21.50 9.01
CA TRP A 210 10.60 22.41 8.82
C TRP A 210 9.49 21.79 7.95
N LEU A 211 9.86 21.18 6.81
CA LEU A 211 8.88 20.53 5.92
C LEU A 211 8.15 19.39 6.61
N VAL A 212 8.85 18.56 7.37
CA VAL A 212 8.23 17.44 8.12
C VAL A 212 7.26 17.94 9.16
N ILE A 213 7.64 18.96 9.95
CA ILE A 213 6.81 19.54 11.00
C ILE A 213 5.61 20.28 10.39
N TYR A 214 5.86 21.15 9.40
CA TYR A 214 4.80 21.97 8.79
C TYR A 214 3.74 21.12 8.07
N ASN A 215 4.16 20.07 7.38
CA ASN A 215 3.22 19.17 6.70
C ASN A 215 2.55 18.15 7.66
N GLY A 216 2.89 18.17 8.96
CA GLY A 216 2.26 17.32 9.96
C GLY A 216 2.44 15.82 9.67
N MET A 217 3.50 15.44 8.94
CA MET A 217 3.75 14.04 8.59
C MET A 217 3.96 13.15 9.81
N TRP A 218 4.39 13.73 10.93
CA TRP A 218 4.57 13.03 12.19
C TRP A 218 3.27 12.69 12.93
N HIS A 219 2.15 13.37 12.60
CA HIS A 219 0.90 13.27 13.36
C HIS A 219 -0.22 12.51 12.64
N ARG A 220 0.00 12.01 11.42
CA ARG A 220 -1.09 11.38 10.63
C ARG A 220 -1.50 9.99 11.07
N VAL A 221 -0.71 9.31 11.88
CA VAL A 221 -1.03 7.95 12.33
C VAL A 221 -2.10 7.94 13.45
N SER A 222 -2.19 8.99 14.28
CA SER A 222 -3.10 8.98 15.45
C SER A 222 -4.49 9.60 15.23
N HIS A 223 -4.71 10.35 14.15
CA HIS A 223 -5.99 11.08 13.96
C HIS A 223 -7.04 10.39 13.08
N GLN A 224 -6.69 9.34 12.35
CA GLN A 224 -7.69 8.60 11.56
C GLN A 224 -8.57 7.68 12.42
N THR A 225 -8.04 7.18 13.52
CA THR A 225 -8.77 6.29 14.43
C THR A 225 -9.91 6.97 15.20
N SER A 226 -9.80 8.27 15.49
CA SER A 226 -10.81 9.00 16.27
C SER A 226 -12.01 9.47 15.43
N ARG A 227 -11.81 9.74 14.14
CA ARG A 227 -12.92 10.22 13.28
C ARG A 227 -13.83 9.08 12.78
N GLN A 228 -13.34 7.85 12.75
CA GLN A 228 -14.18 6.69 12.41
C GLN A 228 -15.06 6.24 13.58
N ARG A 229 -14.59 6.36 14.83
CA ARG A 229 -15.42 6.04 16.02
C ARG A 229 -16.59 6.99 16.21
N ALA A 230 -16.43 8.27 15.86
CA ALA A 230 -17.50 9.28 15.98
C ALA A 230 -18.61 9.20 14.91
N ARG A 231 -18.54 8.24 13.98
CA ARG A 231 -19.59 8.00 12.96
C ARG A 231 -20.37 6.70 13.18
N LEU A 232 -20.05 5.95 14.22
CA LEU A 232 -20.69 4.66 14.56
C LEU A 232 -21.55 4.75 15.84
N ASP A 233 -21.55 5.90 16.54
CA ASP A 233 -22.50 6.32 17.57
C ASP A 233 -23.50 7.32 16.96
#